data_75bc680a3a7b40e09240331a277a2ecd
#
_entry.id   75bc680a3a7b40e09240331a277a2ecd
#
_cell.length_a   1.000
_cell.length_b   1.000
_cell.length_c   1.000
_cell.angle_alpha   90.00
_cell.angle_beta   90.00
_cell.angle_gamma   90.00
#
_symmetry.space_group_name_H-M   'P 1'
#
loop_
_entity.id
_entity.type
_entity.pdbx_description
1 polymer ?
#
loop_
_entity_poly.entity_id
_entity_poly.type
_entity_poly.pdbx_seq_one_letter_code
_entity_poly.pdbx_strand_id
1 'polypeptide(L)' 'MAEHKTDAEGYGVWYCAYCGLTAPRGHWSPRTYIEKHEEHCPSKPS' A
#
# COMPACT_ATOMS: atom_id res chain seq x y z
N MET A 1 -3.19 5.99 6.05
CA MET A 1 -1.88 6.38 5.48
C MET A 1 -1.14 5.16 5.00
N ALA A 2 -0.42 5.30 3.89
CA ALA A 2 0.35 4.17 3.34
C ALA A 2 1.43 3.75 4.33
N GLU A 3 1.54 2.46 4.55
CA GLU A 3 2.54 1.89 5.43
C GLU A 3 3.59 1.15 4.61
N HIS A 4 4.79 1.04 5.16
CA HIS A 4 5.90 0.38 4.48
C HIS A 4 6.42 -0.77 5.34
N LYS A 5 6.66 -1.91 4.69
CA LYS A 5 7.22 -3.07 5.39
C LYS A 5 8.20 -3.81 4.49
N THR A 6 9.02 -4.66 5.08
CA THR A 6 9.93 -5.53 4.35
C THR A 6 9.28 -6.90 4.24
N ASP A 7 9.22 -7.44 3.01
CA ASP A 7 8.65 -8.77 2.78
C ASP A 7 9.67 -9.87 3.11
N ALA A 8 9.23 -11.13 2.90
CA ALA A 8 10.07 -12.29 3.21
C ALA A 8 11.35 -12.34 2.37
N GLU A 9 11.37 -11.68 1.21
CA GLU A 9 12.52 -11.64 0.33
C GLU A 9 13.46 -10.47 0.62
N GLY A 10 13.07 -9.61 1.56
CA GLY A 10 13.88 -8.46 1.93
C GLY A 10 13.56 -7.19 1.14
N TYR A 11 12.53 -7.21 0.30
CA TYR A 11 12.14 -6.02 -0.46
C TYR A 11 11.16 -5.17 0.33
N GLY A 12 11.34 -3.86 0.23
CA GLY A 12 10.35 -2.93 0.81
C GLY A 12 9.09 -2.91 -0.03
N VAL A 13 7.94 -3.00 0.62
CA VAL A 13 6.64 -2.92 -0.05
C VAL A 13 5.75 -1.92 0.67
N TRP A 14 4.93 -1.21 -0.10
CA TRP A 14 3.92 -0.32 0.46
C TRP A 14 2.59 -1.05 0.49
N TYR A 15 1.83 -0.84 1.54
CA TYR A 15 0.54 -1.50 1.69
C TYR A 15 -0.47 -0.57 2.35
N CYS A 16 -1.74 -0.87 2.12
CA CYS A 16 -2.84 -0.10 2.72
C CYS A 16 -2.97 -0.45 4.20
N ALA A 17 -2.95 0.59 5.05
CA ALA A 17 -3.08 0.38 6.50
C ALA A 17 -4.48 -0.10 6.92
N TYR A 18 -5.46 0.03 6.03
CA TYR A 18 -6.84 -0.30 6.37
C TYR A 18 -7.24 -1.72 5.94
N CYS A 19 -6.85 -2.13 4.74
CA CYS A 19 -7.25 -3.44 4.22
C CYS A 19 -6.09 -4.38 3.92
N GLY A 20 -4.85 -3.88 3.98
CA GLY A 20 -3.67 -4.72 3.74
C GLY A 20 -3.32 -4.92 2.27
N LEU A 21 -3.98 -4.20 1.36
CA LEU A 21 -3.64 -4.31 -0.06
C LEU A 21 -2.20 -3.86 -0.28
N THR A 22 -1.42 -4.67 -0.99
CA THR A 22 -0.03 -4.33 -1.33
C THR A 22 0.06 -3.79 -2.74
N ALA A 23 0.99 -2.85 -2.95
CA ALA A 23 1.22 -2.29 -4.28
C ALA A 23 1.85 -3.35 -5.20
N PRO A 24 1.51 -3.36 -6.50
CA PRO A 24 2.09 -4.31 -7.45
C PRO A 24 3.58 -4.03 -7.64
N ARG A 25 4.34 -5.09 -7.84
CA ARG A 25 5.76 -4.96 -8.18
C ARG A 25 5.89 -4.31 -9.56
N GLY A 26 6.92 -3.50 -9.70
CA GLY A 26 7.16 -2.83 -10.97
C GLY A 26 6.35 -1.56 -11.18
N HIS A 27 5.50 -1.20 -10.23
CA HIS A 27 4.77 0.05 -10.31
C HIS A 27 5.76 1.23 -10.18
N TRP A 28 5.58 2.26 -11.01
CA TRP A 28 6.50 3.40 -11.02
C TRP A 28 6.51 4.17 -9.70
N SER A 29 5.41 4.12 -8.94
CA SER A 29 5.30 4.79 -7.66
C SER A 29 4.37 4.01 -6.72
N PRO A 30 4.90 2.96 -6.06
CA PRO A 30 4.08 2.14 -5.15
C PRO A 30 3.41 2.94 -4.04
N ARG A 31 4.13 3.91 -3.49
CA ARG A 31 3.58 4.77 -2.44
C ARG A 31 2.35 5.52 -2.94
N THR A 32 2.45 6.14 -4.12
CA THR A 32 1.33 6.87 -4.69
C THR A 32 0.16 5.94 -4.98
N TYR A 33 0.45 4.74 -5.46
CA TYR A 33 -0.58 3.73 -5.70
C TYR A 33 -1.40 3.47 -4.44
N ILE A 34 -0.72 3.25 -3.32
CA ILE A 34 -1.40 2.97 -2.06
C ILE A 34 -2.10 4.21 -1.50
N GLU A 35 -1.49 5.38 -1.60
CA GLU A 35 -2.11 6.60 -1.13
C GLU A 35 -3.42 6.89 -1.87
N LYS A 36 -3.44 6.70 -3.18
CA LYS A 36 -4.67 6.86 -3.96
C LYS A 36 -5.70 5.80 -3.64
N HIS A 37 -5.25 4.55 -3.43
CA HIS A 37 -6.16 3.49 -3.01
C HIS A 37 -6.82 3.85 -1.68
N GLU A 38 -6.06 4.38 -0.73
CA GLU A 38 -6.59 4.70 0.59
C GLU A 38 -7.67 5.79 0.55
N GLU A 39 -7.64 6.65 -0.44
CA GLU A 39 -8.70 7.65 -0.62
C GLU A 39 -10.06 7.00 -0.91
N HIS A 40 -10.05 5.80 -1.47
CA HIS A 40 -11.25 5.08 -1.89
C HIS A 40 -11.37 3.72 -1.22
N CYS A 41 -10.54 3.45 -0.21
CA CYS A 41 -10.54 2.14 0.45
C CYS A 41 -11.85 1.93 1.21
N PRO A 42 -12.59 0.84 0.95
CA PRO A 42 -13.85 0.59 1.65
C PRO A 42 -13.68 0.32 3.14
N SER A 43 -12.47 -0.04 3.57
CA SER A 43 -12.17 -0.28 4.98
C SER A 43 -11.72 0.98 5.71
N LYS A 44 -11.54 2.07 4.99
CA LYS A 44 -11.11 3.33 5.59
C LYS A 44 -12.23 3.92 6.42
N PRO A 45 -11.97 4.31 7.67
CA PRO A 45 -12.99 4.97 8.48
C PRO A 45 -13.34 6.35 7.91
N SER A 46 -14.60 6.67 7.96
CA SER A 46 -15.09 7.97 7.46
C SER A 46 -14.77 9.09 8.43
#